data_918d33a1538d41bce8ffde767e0afac2
#
_entry.id   918d33a1538d41bce8ffde767e0afac2
#
_cell.length_a   1.000
_cell.length_b   1.000
_cell.length_c   1.000
_cell.angle_alpha   90.00
_cell.angle_beta   90.00
_cell.angle_gamma   90.00
#
_symmetry.space_group_name_H-M   'P 1'
#
loop_
_entity.id
_entity.type
_entity.pdbx_description
1 polymer ?
#
loop_
_entity_poly.entity_id
_entity_poly.type
_entity_poly.pdbx_seq_one_letter_code
_entity_poly.pdbx_strand_id
1 'polypeptide(L)'
;DMSQLLKRRFFEQIKVMFGVEPSKPMAIAPAAQAIHFYKKGNRDLIAEKLHARAHAEHKNTWRNRRWITLIIANLLFTFSFFLDIQILEGALTASRFVGFHLIDLNSALQVMLAHKHIINNLIIGTGTVLVLWALLGGRTFCSWVCPYHLLAEWAEKIHLFLAKKRLVTDQTIDRRLRTIFWIIFALLAFATGYTVFEAISPTGILSRALIYGPGLALLWVLALLVFEIFFSRRAWCRYACPIGLTYGVVGIISPVRIKY
;
A
#
# COMPACT_ATOMS: atom_id res chain seq x y z
N ASP A 1 17.54 -1.24 -26.98
CA ASP A 1 17.47 -2.51 -26.25
C ASP A 1 16.56 -2.43 -25.04
N MET A 2 15.30 -2.75 -25.27
CA MET A 2 14.22 -2.66 -24.28
C MET A 2 14.48 -3.60 -23.07
N SER A 3 15.13 -4.74 -23.30
CA SER A 3 15.44 -5.73 -22.24
C SER A 3 16.50 -5.23 -21.25
N GLN A 4 17.52 -4.52 -21.70
CA GLN A 4 18.55 -3.96 -20.84
C GLN A 4 18.02 -2.76 -20.02
N LEU A 5 17.14 -1.94 -20.60
CA LEU A 5 16.48 -0.86 -19.87
C LEU A 5 15.54 -1.39 -18.78
N LEU A 6 14.84 -2.50 -19.02
CA LEU A 6 13.99 -3.18 -18.03
C LEU A 6 14.83 -3.76 -16.88
N LYS A 7 15.94 -4.47 -17.20
CA LYS A 7 16.86 -5.02 -16.19
C LYS A 7 17.46 -3.91 -15.33
N ARG A 8 17.97 -2.83 -15.94
CA ARG A 8 18.57 -1.70 -15.22
C ARG A 8 17.54 -1.02 -14.29
N ARG A 9 16.29 -0.83 -14.74
CA ARG A 9 15.21 -0.28 -13.91
C ARG A 9 14.81 -1.21 -12.79
N PHE A 10 14.80 -2.51 -13.00
CA PHE A 10 14.50 -3.50 -11.99
C PHE A 10 15.55 -3.46 -10.86
N PHE A 11 16.82 -3.49 -11.19
CA PHE A 11 17.91 -3.40 -10.21
C PHE A 11 17.94 -2.06 -9.45
N GLU A 12 17.69 -0.95 -10.14
CA GLU A 12 17.60 0.37 -9.49
C GLU A 12 16.42 0.44 -8.51
N GLN A 13 15.28 -0.13 -8.85
CA GLN A 13 14.12 -0.15 -7.96
C GLN A 13 14.33 -1.07 -6.76
N ILE A 14 15.00 -2.21 -6.94
CA ILE A 14 15.40 -3.08 -5.83
C ILE A 14 16.34 -2.31 -4.89
N LYS A 15 17.36 -1.61 -5.40
CA LYS A 15 18.26 -0.78 -4.57
C LYS A 15 17.48 0.27 -3.76
N VAL A 16 16.51 0.95 -4.38
CA VAL A 16 15.65 1.93 -3.68
C VAL A 16 14.79 1.25 -2.60
N MET A 17 14.36 0.00 -2.81
CA MET A 17 13.66 -0.78 -1.79
C MET A 17 14.53 -1.07 -0.58
N PHE A 18 15.82 -1.33 -0.77
CA PHE A 18 16.80 -1.49 0.30
C PHE A 18 17.30 -0.16 0.88
N GLY A 19 16.65 0.96 0.52
CA GLY A 19 16.92 2.28 1.08
C GLY A 19 18.14 2.99 0.48
N VAL A 20 18.64 2.53 -0.65
CA VAL A 20 19.62 3.27 -1.44
C VAL A 20 18.90 4.45 -2.09
N GLU A 21 19.44 5.66 -1.96
CA GLU A 21 18.88 6.83 -2.63
C GLU A 21 18.83 6.58 -4.14
N PRO A 22 17.69 6.89 -4.79
CA PRO A 22 17.60 6.75 -6.25
C PRO A 22 18.66 7.61 -6.88
N SER A 23 19.40 7.05 -7.84
CA SER A 23 20.36 7.81 -8.64
C SER A 23 19.64 9.01 -9.24
N LYS A 24 20.19 10.21 -9.02
CA LYS A 24 19.64 11.43 -9.65
C LYS A 24 19.52 11.16 -11.14
N PRO A 25 18.39 11.49 -11.79
CA PRO A 25 18.23 11.25 -13.21
C PRO A 25 19.30 12.04 -13.96
N MET A 26 20.40 11.37 -14.28
CA MET A 26 21.45 11.94 -15.12
C MET A 26 20.95 11.95 -16.57
N ALA A 27 20.89 13.12 -17.16
CA ALA A 27 20.85 13.39 -18.62
C ALA A 27 19.75 12.73 -19.48
N ILE A 28 18.84 11.90 -18.93
CA ILE A 28 17.88 11.11 -19.73
C ILE A 28 16.68 11.94 -20.22
N ALA A 29 16.39 13.07 -19.59
CA ALA A 29 15.36 13.99 -20.06
C ALA A 29 15.74 15.42 -19.70
N PRO A 30 16.18 16.23 -20.67
CA PRO A 30 16.53 17.63 -20.45
C PRO A 30 15.37 18.43 -19.83
N ALA A 31 14.11 18.06 -20.15
CA ALA A 31 12.94 18.65 -19.51
C ALA A 31 12.84 18.35 -17.99
N ALA A 32 13.24 17.16 -17.54
CA ALA A 32 13.24 16.81 -16.11
C ALA A 32 14.39 17.53 -15.37
N GLN A 33 15.53 17.73 -16.01
CA GLN A 33 16.63 18.52 -15.48
C GLN A 33 16.24 20.00 -15.38
N ALA A 34 15.61 20.56 -16.40
CA ALA A 34 15.09 21.92 -16.38
C ALA A 34 14.11 22.14 -15.23
N ILE A 35 13.19 21.19 -14.98
CA ILE A 35 12.25 21.24 -13.85
C ILE A 35 13.01 21.18 -12.51
N HIS A 36 14.06 20.37 -12.40
CA HIS A 36 14.87 20.28 -11.18
C HIS A 36 15.68 21.55 -10.93
N PHE A 37 16.26 22.12 -11.98
CA PHE A 37 16.99 23.38 -11.91
C PHE A 37 16.05 24.54 -11.57
N TYR A 38 14.87 24.56 -12.15
CA TYR A 38 13.82 25.53 -11.88
C TYR A 38 13.31 25.48 -10.42
N LYS A 39 13.18 24.28 -9.86
CA LYS A 39 12.79 24.09 -8.45
C LYS A 39 13.88 24.53 -7.46
N LYS A 40 15.15 24.45 -7.84
CA LYS A 40 16.26 24.73 -6.93
C LYS A 40 16.64 26.22 -6.86
N GLY A 41 16.32 27.00 -7.90
CA GLY A 41 16.80 28.37 -8.07
C GLY A 41 15.78 29.47 -7.80
N ASN A 42 14.49 29.18 -7.77
CA ASN A 42 13.49 30.28 -7.79
C ASN A 42 12.38 30.04 -6.75
N ARG A 43 12.57 30.55 -5.53
CA ARG A 43 11.61 30.43 -4.42
C ARG A 43 10.28 31.12 -4.74
N ASP A 44 10.30 32.22 -5.47
CA ASP A 44 9.12 33.03 -5.79
C ASP A 44 8.20 32.29 -6.78
N LEU A 45 8.77 31.65 -7.80
CA LEU A 45 8.00 30.81 -8.73
C LEU A 45 7.44 29.53 -8.08
N ILE A 46 8.11 29.01 -7.04
CA ILE A 46 7.59 27.89 -6.25
C ILE A 46 6.39 28.39 -5.42
N ALA A 47 6.49 29.56 -4.81
CA ALA A 47 5.40 30.18 -4.04
C ALA A 47 4.21 30.49 -4.94
N GLU A 48 4.42 31.07 -6.12
CA GLU A 48 3.36 31.36 -7.10
C GLU A 48 2.65 30.09 -7.59
N LYS A 49 3.41 29.02 -7.92
CA LYS A 49 2.82 27.74 -8.31
C LYS A 49 2.11 27.02 -7.16
N LEU A 50 2.56 27.19 -5.93
CA LEU A 50 1.87 26.69 -4.75
C LEU A 50 0.56 27.48 -4.51
N HIS A 51 0.58 28.80 -4.69
CA HIS A 51 -0.62 29.63 -4.65
C HIS A 51 -1.59 29.27 -5.77
N ALA A 52 -1.14 29.13 -6.99
CA ALA A 52 -1.97 28.70 -8.12
C ALA A 52 -2.58 27.31 -7.91
N ARG A 53 -1.84 26.37 -7.31
CA ARG A 53 -2.37 25.04 -6.94
C ARG A 53 -3.36 25.08 -5.79
N ALA A 54 -3.18 26.01 -4.82
CA ALA A 54 -4.10 26.18 -3.70
C ALA A 54 -5.45 26.76 -4.15
N HIS A 55 -5.45 27.58 -5.20
CA HIS A 55 -6.65 28.18 -5.80
C HIS A 55 -7.21 27.40 -7.00
N ALA A 56 -6.47 26.43 -7.56
CA ALA A 56 -7.03 25.57 -8.57
C ALA A 56 -8.14 24.70 -7.95
N GLU A 57 -9.35 24.83 -8.44
CA GLU A 57 -10.46 23.94 -8.11
C GLU A 57 -10.08 22.50 -8.49
N HIS A 58 -9.53 21.76 -7.54
CA HIS A 58 -9.28 20.35 -7.73
C HIS A 58 -10.62 19.64 -7.78
N LYS A 59 -11.07 19.30 -8.99
CA LYS A 59 -12.17 18.37 -9.19
C LYS A 59 -11.83 17.06 -8.51
N ASN A 60 -12.38 16.85 -7.32
CA ASN A 60 -12.17 15.67 -6.49
C ASN A 60 -12.82 14.39 -7.06
N THR A 61 -13.18 14.40 -8.34
CA THR A 61 -13.93 13.34 -9.02
C THR A 61 -13.23 11.98 -8.91
N TRP A 62 -11.92 11.92 -9.16
CA TRP A 62 -11.16 10.67 -9.07
C TRP A 62 -11.01 10.18 -7.63
N ARG A 63 -10.88 11.08 -6.67
CA ARG A 63 -10.84 10.75 -5.24
C ARG A 63 -12.17 10.15 -4.80
N ASN A 64 -13.27 10.78 -5.19
CA ASN A 64 -14.60 10.30 -4.82
C ASN A 64 -14.90 8.94 -5.47
N ARG A 65 -14.56 8.73 -6.75
CA ARG A 65 -14.67 7.43 -7.41
C ARG A 65 -13.89 6.35 -6.67
N ARG A 66 -12.66 6.65 -6.28
CA ARG A 66 -11.82 5.73 -5.51
C ARG A 66 -12.44 5.38 -4.16
N TRP A 67 -12.98 6.36 -3.42
CA TRP A 67 -13.64 6.11 -2.15
C TRP A 67 -14.88 5.24 -2.32
N ILE A 68 -15.70 5.54 -3.33
CA ILE A 68 -16.88 4.74 -3.65
C ILE A 68 -16.48 3.29 -3.95
N THR A 69 -15.50 3.07 -4.83
CA THR A 69 -15.01 1.72 -5.16
C THR A 69 -14.49 0.99 -3.92
N LEU A 70 -13.74 1.67 -3.07
CA LEU A 70 -13.19 1.10 -1.84
C LEU A 70 -14.30 0.68 -0.87
N ILE A 71 -15.31 1.54 -0.68
CA ILE A 71 -16.47 1.25 0.17
C ILE A 71 -17.26 0.08 -0.42
N ILE A 72 -17.57 0.10 -1.72
CA ILE A 72 -18.30 -0.98 -2.41
C ILE A 72 -17.55 -2.30 -2.28
N ALA A 73 -16.22 -2.32 -2.53
CA ALA A 73 -15.43 -3.54 -2.43
C ALA A 73 -15.49 -4.16 -1.02
N ASN A 74 -15.37 -3.34 0.03
CA ASN A 74 -15.43 -3.83 1.41
C ASN A 74 -16.85 -4.24 1.82
N LEU A 75 -17.89 -3.51 1.39
CA LEU A 75 -19.26 -3.86 1.63
C LEU A 75 -19.67 -5.16 0.91
N LEU A 76 -19.12 -5.42 -0.28
CA LEU A 76 -19.39 -6.64 -1.03
C LEU A 76 -18.99 -7.89 -0.21
N PHE A 77 -17.82 -7.87 0.46
CA PHE A 77 -17.40 -8.94 1.37
C PHE A 77 -18.35 -9.09 2.55
N THR A 78 -18.77 -7.98 3.13
CA THR A 78 -19.70 -7.97 4.28
C THR A 78 -21.08 -8.51 3.88
N PHE A 79 -21.63 -8.03 2.76
CA PHE A 79 -22.93 -8.50 2.28
C PHE A 79 -22.89 -9.97 1.84
N SER A 80 -21.82 -10.42 1.20
CA SER A 80 -21.65 -11.82 0.82
C SER A 80 -21.70 -12.74 2.03
N PHE A 81 -21.08 -12.32 3.14
CA PHE A 81 -21.14 -13.07 4.40
C PHE A 81 -22.56 -13.09 5.00
N PHE A 82 -23.26 -11.94 5.08
CA PHE A 82 -24.58 -11.86 5.68
C PHE A 82 -25.69 -12.54 4.86
N LEU A 83 -25.55 -12.56 3.53
CA LEU A 83 -26.50 -13.18 2.61
C LEU A 83 -26.21 -14.66 2.34
N ASP A 84 -25.15 -15.21 2.96
CA ASP A 84 -24.71 -16.60 2.77
C ASP A 84 -24.52 -16.98 1.27
N ILE A 85 -24.08 -16.00 0.49
CA ILE A 85 -23.84 -16.20 -0.93
C ILE A 85 -22.44 -16.80 -1.09
N GLN A 86 -22.35 -18.09 -1.41
CA GLN A 86 -21.10 -18.85 -1.56
C GLN A 86 -20.23 -18.43 -2.78
N ILE A 87 -20.46 -17.25 -3.34
CA ILE A 87 -19.68 -16.73 -4.46
C ILE A 87 -18.37 -16.10 -3.96
N LEU A 88 -18.40 -15.43 -2.80
CA LEU A 88 -17.27 -14.74 -2.21
C LEU A 88 -17.21 -15.03 -0.71
N GLU A 89 -16.35 -15.96 -0.32
CA GLU A 89 -16.16 -16.36 1.06
C GLU A 89 -14.84 -15.83 1.63
N GLY A 90 -14.79 -15.56 2.94
CA GLY A 90 -13.58 -15.19 3.66
C GLY A 90 -13.35 -13.69 3.77
N ALA A 91 -12.14 -13.32 4.16
CA ALA A 91 -11.72 -11.94 4.38
C ALA A 91 -10.95 -11.40 3.16
N LEU A 92 -10.75 -10.09 3.11
CA LEU A 92 -10.05 -9.41 2.02
C LEU A 92 -8.62 -9.94 1.75
N THR A 93 -7.94 -10.43 2.79
CA THR A 93 -6.57 -10.97 2.70
C THR A 93 -6.52 -12.42 2.23
N ALA A 94 -7.59 -13.17 2.46
CA ALA A 94 -7.73 -14.55 2.00
C ALA A 94 -9.21 -14.80 1.71
N SER A 95 -9.57 -14.83 0.44
CA SER A 95 -10.94 -15.02 -0.02
C SER A 95 -11.03 -16.22 -0.97
N ARG A 96 -12.22 -16.80 -1.03
CA ARG A 96 -12.58 -17.84 -1.99
C ARG A 96 -13.64 -17.29 -2.93
N PHE A 97 -13.31 -17.23 -4.21
CA PHE A 97 -14.20 -16.74 -5.24
C PHE A 97 -14.55 -17.88 -6.19
N VAL A 98 -15.82 -18.29 -6.22
CA VAL A 98 -16.32 -19.39 -7.10
C VAL A 98 -15.41 -20.62 -7.07
N GLY A 99 -14.94 -21.01 -5.86
CA GLY A 99 -14.03 -22.15 -5.68
C GLY A 99 -12.52 -21.87 -5.86
N PHE A 100 -12.13 -20.71 -6.38
CA PHE A 100 -10.73 -20.29 -6.48
C PHE A 100 -10.29 -19.58 -5.20
N HIS A 101 -9.17 -20.00 -4.65
CA HIS A 101 -8.57 -19.33 -3.50
C HIS A 101 -7.81 -18.10 -3.99
N LEU A 102 -8.27 -16.90 -3.63
CA LEU A 102 -7.58 -15.64 -3.86
C LEU A 102 -6.89 -15.24 -2.56
N ILE A 103 -5.57 -15.31 -2.54
CA ILE A 103 -4.78 -15.00 -1.35
C ILE A 103 -3.79 -13.90 -1.69
N ASP A 104 -3.66 -12.93 -0.78
CA ASP A 104 -2.66 -11.87 -0.89
C ASP A 104 -1.25 -12.45 -0.95
N LEU A 105 -0.39 -11.86 -1.79
CA LEU A 105 0.98 -12.34 -2.01
C LEU A 105 1.78 -12.43 -0.71
N ASN A 106 1.63 -11.47 0.17
CA ASN A 106 2.36 -11.46 1.44
C ASN A 106 1.82 -12.50 2.42
N SER A 107 0.49 -12.67 2.48
CA SER A 107 -0.16 -13.68 3.31
C SER A 107 0.19 -15.09 2.82
N ALA A 108 0.20 -15.31 1.51
CA ALA A 108 0.63 -16.59 0.92
C ALA A 108 2.09 -16.92 1.27
N LEU A 109 2.99 -15.95 1.17
CA LEU A 109 4.39 -16.13 1.57
C LEU A 109 4.49 -16.54 3.05
N GLN A 110 3.77 -15.88 3.94
CA GLN A 110 3.79 -16.20 5.36
C GLN A 110 3.22 -17.59 5.66
N VAL A 111 2.13 -17.97 5.01
CA VAL A 111 1.53 -19.31 5.16
C VAL A 111 2.51 -20.38 4.71
N MET A 112 3.19 -20.20 3.55
CA MET A 112 4.19 -21.15 3.06
C MET A 112 5.40 -21.25 4.02
N LEU A 113 5.85 -20.14 4.57
CA LEU A 113 6.95 -20.11 5.53
C LEU A 113 6.57 -20.77 6.86
N ALA A 114 5.35 -20.51 7.36
CA ALA A 114 4.87 -21.04 8.63
C ALA A 114 4.68 -22.58 8.55
N HIS A 115 4.06 -23.07 7.49
CA HIS A 115 3.79 -24.50 7.33
C HIS A 115 4.99 -25.29 6.77
N LYS A 116 6.03 -24.61 6.28
CA LYS A 116 7.23 -25.23 5.68
C LYS A 116 6.89 -26.23 4.54
N HIS A 117 5.72 -26.07 3.94
CA HIS A 117 5.23 -26.93 2.87
C HIS A 117 4.61 -26.10 1.74
N ILE A 118 4.88 -26.54 0.52
CA ILE A 118 4.35 -25.89 -0.67
C ILE A 118 2.97 -26.44 -0.98
N ILE A 119 1.95 -25.60 -0.88
CA ILE A 119 0.55 -25.96 -1.14
C ILE A 119 0.22 -25.54 -2.58
N ASN A 120 -0.01 -26.49 -3.47
CA ASN A 120 -0.27 -26.21 -4.89
C ASN A 120 -1.46 -25.28 -5.13
N ASN A 121 -2.55 -25.48 -4.41
CA ASN A 121 -3.74 -24.61 -4.52
C ASN A 121 -3.45 -23.16 -4.10
N LEU A 122 -2.54 -22.98 -3.13
CA LEU A 122 -2.10 -21.67 -2.67
C LEU A 122 -1.28 -20.95 -3.76
N ILE A 123 -0.41 -21.68 -4.48
CA ILE A 123 0.39 -21.12 -5.57
C ILE A 123 -0.50 -20.68 -6.72
N ILE A 124 -1.48 -21.48 -7.10
CA ILE A 124 -2.43 -21.11 -8.17
C ILE A 124 -3.19 -19.85 -7.79
N GLY A 125 -3.75 -19.79 -6.57
CA GLY A 125 -4.48 -18.63 -6.08
C GLY A 125 -3.61 -17.36 -5.98
N THR A 126 -2.39 -17.51 -5.48
CA THR A 126 -1.43 -16.39 -5.41
C THR A 126 -1.00 -15.95 -6.80
N GLY A 127 -0.80 -16.89 -7.73
CA GLY A 127 -0.46 -16.60 -9.13
C GLY A 127 -1.54 -15.80 -9.85
N THR A 128 -2.81 -16.16 -9.67
CA THR A 128 -3.93 -15.39 -10.25
C THR A 128 -3.99 -13.97 -9.71
N VAL A 129 -3.81 -13.80 -8.40
CA VAL A 129 -3.77 -12.46 -7.75
C VAL A 129 -2.56 -11.66 -8.23
N LEU A 130 -1.39 -12.31 -8.40
CA LEU A 130 -0.19 -11.66 -8.93
C LEU A 130 -0.42 -11.14 -10.35
N VAL A 131 -0.96 -11.98 -11.25
CA VAL A 131 -1.27 -11.59 -12.62
C VAL A 131 -2.29 -10.46 -12.65
N LEU A 132 -3.35 -10.56 -11.87
CA LEU A 132 -4.39 -9.54 -11.79
C LEU A 132 -3.79 -8.17 -11.41
N TRP A 133 -3.00 -8.12 -10.34
CA TRP A 133 -2.42 -6.85 -9.88
C TRP A 133 -1.25 -6.39 -10.75
N ALA A 134 -0.52 -7.29 -11.40
CA ALA A 134 0.47 -6.91 -12.40
C ALA A 134 -0.19 -6.18 -13.58
N LEU A 135 -1.33 -6.65 -14.05
CA LEU A 135 -2.10 -6.02 -15.12
C LEU A 135 -2.71 -4.68 -14.69
N LEU A 136 -3.24 -4.59 -13.46
CA LEU A 136 -3.92 -3.39 -12.94
C LEU A 136 -2.97 -2.29 -12.44
N GLY A 137 -1.66 -2.53 -12.31
CA GLY A 137 -0.71 -1.50 -11.89
C GLY A 137 -0.01 -1.73 -10.55
N GLY A 138 0.00 -2.94 -10.03
CA GLY A 138 0.71 -3.34 -8.80
C GLY A 138 0.12 -2.74 -7.53
N ARG A 139 0.36 -1.47 -7.25
CA ARG A 139 -0.10 -0.79 -6.01
C ARG A 139 -1.59 -0.43 -6.01
N THR A 140 -2.35 -0.84 -6.99
CA THR A 140 -3.78 -0.56 -7.12
C THR A 140 -4.57 -1.16 -5.95
N PHE A 141 -4.20 -2.34 -5.47
CA PHE A 141 -4.79 -2.93 -4.26
C PHE A 141 -4.78 -1.96 -3.08
N CYS A 142 -3.61 -1.39 -2.76
CA CYS A 142 -3.47 -0.49 -1.60
C CYS A 142 -4.33 0.77 -1.72
N SER A 143 -4.54 1.29 -2.94
CA SER A 143 -5.25 2.54 -3.14
C SER A 143 -6.76 2.38 -3.36
N TRP A 144 -7.22 1.25 -3.90
CA TRP A 144 -8.61 1.05 -4.32
C TRP A 144 -9.39 0.02 -3.52
N VAL A 145 -8.72 -0.85 -2.76
CA VAL A 145 -9.35 -1.97 -2.08
C VAL A 145 -9.10 -1.96 -0.57
N CYS A 146 -7.90 -1.57 -0.13
CA CYS A 146 -7.49 -1.63 1.27
C CYS A 146 -8.32 -0.68 2.17
N PRO A 147 -9.11 -1.19 3.15
CA PRO A 147 -9.94 -0.37 4.02
C PRO A 147 -9.13 0.56 4.94
N TYR A 148 -7.95 0.11 5.39
CA TYR A 148 -7.08 0.93 6.21
C TYR A 148 -6.60 2.19 5.47
N HIS A 149 -6.44 2.12 4.15
CA HIS A 149 -6.01 3.27 3.36
C HIS A 149 -6.98 4.47 3.46
N LEU A 150 -8.29 4.19 3.52
CA LEU A 150 -9.30 5.23 3.69
C LEU A 150 -9.16 5.92 5.05
N LEU A 151 -9.00 5.14 6.13
CA LEU A 151 -8.82 5.67 7.48
C LEU A 151 -7.50 6.46 7.60
N ALA A 152 -6.42 5.95 7.04
CA ALA A 152 -5.13 6.63 6.99
C ALA A 152 -5.20 7.95 6.18
N GLU A 153 -6.03 8.03 5.15
CA GLU A 153 -6.25 9.26 4.40
C GLU A 153 -7.02 10.31 5.24
N TRP A 154 -7.95 9.86 6.06
CA TRP A 154 -8.64 10.75 7.01
C TRP A 154 -7.71 11.21 8.13
N ALA A 155 -6.93 10.30 8.69
CA ALA A 155 -5.90 10.63 9.68
C ALA A 155 -4.89 11.65 9.12
N GLU A 156 -4.47 11.49 7.86
CA GLU A 156 -3.59 12.45 7.18
C GLU A 156 -4.23 13.85 7.06
N LYS A 157 -5.52 13.94 6.75
CA LYS A 157 -6.21 15.24 6.71
C LYS A 157 -6.23 15.92 8.07
N ILE A 158 -6.48 15.15 9.14
CA ILE A 158 -6.46 15.66 10.51
C ILE A 158 -5.04 16.11 10.88
N HIS A 159 -4.01 15.29 10.57
CA HIS A 159 -2.61 15.64 10.78
C HIS A 159 -2.24 16.95 10.08
N LEU A 160 -2.61 17.12 8.81
CA LEU A 160 -2.34 18.33 8.04
C LEU A 160 -3.07 19.57 8.64
N PHE A 161 -4.28 19.40 9.14
CA PHE A 161 -5.01 20.45 9.82
C PHE A 161 -4.32 20.88 11.13
N LEU A 162 -3.85 19.89 11.93
CA LEU A 162 -3.08 20.16 13.15
C LEU A 162 -1.71 20.76 12.84
N ALA A 163 -1.04 20.30 11.79
CA ALA A 163 0.25 20.86 11.34
C ALA A 163 0.10 22.32 10.87
N LYS A 164 -1.01 22.68 10.21
CA LYS A 164 -1.32 24.07 9.86
C LYS A 164 -1.44 24.96 11.11
N LYS A 165 -1.94 24.39 12.21
CA LYS A 165 -2.01 25.09 13.52
C LYS A 165 -0.69 25.03 14.30
N ARG A 166 0.40 24.48 13.75
CA ARG A 166 1.71 24.27 14.39
C ARG A 166 1.66 23.40 15.66
N LEU A 167 0.64 22.56 15.81
CA LEU A 167 0.50 21.67 16.96
C LEU A 167 1.28 20.37 16.77
N VAL A 168 1.55 19.96 15.51
CA VAL A 168 2.21 18.70 15.16
C VAL A 168 3.22 18.94 14.05
N THR A 169 4.35 18.23 14.11
CA THR A 169 5.40 18.22 13.07
C THR A 169 5.48 16.84 12.43
N ASP A 170 5.55 16.77 11.10
CA ASP A 170 5.69 15.50 10.37
C ASP A 170 7.13 14.98 10.54
N GLN A 171 7.28 13.87 11.25
CA GLN A 171 8.57 13.20 11.41
C GLN A 171 8.78 12.21 10.27
N THR A 172 9.89 12.36 9.58
CA THR A 172 10.30 11.44 8.51
C THR A 172 11.19 10.35 9.08
N ILE A 173 10.73 9.11 9.00
CA ILE A 173 11.47 7.90 9.39
C ILE A 173 12.14 7.30 8.15
N ASP A 174 13.23 6.57 8.32
CA ASP A 174 13.93 5.93 7.21
C ASP A 174 13.05 4.85 6.56
N ARG A 175 12.98 4.89 5.22
CA ARG A 175 12.20 3.92 4.43
C ARG A 175 12.75 2.49 4.47
N ARG A 176 14.01 2.31 4.88
CA ARG A 176 14.63 0.99 5.11
C ARG A 176 13.86 0.17 6.13
N LEU A 177 13.21 0.85 7.08
CA LEU A 177 12.45 0.20 8.14
C LEU A 177 11.38 -0.75 7.58
N ARG A 178 10.74 -0.40 6.45
CA ARG A 178 9.74 -1.25 5.80
C ARG A 178 10.32 -2.60 5.34
N THR A 179 11.54 -2.59 4.78
CA THR A 179 12.21 -3.81 4.34
C THR A 179 12.65 -4.65 5.54
N ILE A 180 13.12 -3.98 6.60
CA ILE A 180 13.50 -4.63 7.86
C ILE A 180 12.27 -5.32 8.47
N PHE A 181 11.14 -4.66 8.59
CA PHE A 181 9.90 -5.27 9.08
C PHE A 181 9.43 -6.43 8.22
N TRP A 182 9.54 -6.32 6.90
CA TRP A 182 9.20 -7.41 6.00
C TRP A 182 10.03 -8.67 6.28
N ILE A 183 11.34 -8.51 6.46
CA ILE A 183 12.26 -9.61 6.82
C ILE A 183 11.92 -10.15 8.21
N ILE A 184 11.70 -9.29 9.20
CA ILE A 184 11.36 -9.69 10.57
C ILE A 184 10.06 -10.51 10.57
N PHE A 185 9.01 -10.07 9.89
CA PHE A 185 7.75 -10.83 9.82
C PHE A 185 7.90 -12.17 9.11
N ALA A 186 8.73 -12.23 8.06
CA ALA A 186 9.03 -13.49 7.38
C ALA A 186 9.78 -14.47 8.30
N LEU A 187 10.78 -13.99 9.03
CA LEU A 187 11.54 -14.80 9.99
C LEU A 187 10.66 -15.26 11.17
N LEU A 188 9.82 -14.36 11.70
CA LEU A 188 8.87 -14.73 12.75
C LEU A 188 7.87 -15.78 12.29
N ALA A 189 7.32 -15.66 11.08
CA ALA A 189 6.43 -16.67 10.53
C ALA A 189 7.11 -18.03 10.41
N PHE A 190 8.37 -18.06 9.95
CA PHE A 190 9.16 -19.28 9.84
C PHE A 190 9.50 -19.91 11.21
N ALA A 191 9.83 -19.08 12.20
CA ALA A 191 10.23 -19.55 13.54
C ALA A 191 9.03 -20.00 14.39
N THR A 192 7.93 -19.25 14.36
CA THR A 192 6.75 -19.49 15.20
C THR A 192 5.74 -20.45 14.58
N GLY A 193 5.78 -20.64 13.25
CA GLY A 193 4.76 -21.40 12.52
C GLY A 193 3.40 -20.66 12.44
N TYR A 194 3.34 -19.38 12.80
CA TYR A 194 2.13 -18.55 12.74
C TYR A 194 2.30 -17.39 11.77
N THR A 195 1.19 -16.97 11.15
CA THR A 195 1.12 -15.77 10.28
C THR A 195 1.06 -14.50 11.11
N VAL A 196 2.18 -14.14 11.75
CA VAL A 196 2.27 -13.05 12.72
C VAL A 196 1.80 -11.71 12.13
N PHE A 197 2.17 -11.43 10.89
CA PHE A 197 1.75 -10.19 10.23
C PHE A 197 0.24 -10.11 10.07
N GLU A 198 -0.44 -11.21 9.73
CA GLU A 198 -1.88 -11.25 9.54
C GLU A 198 -2.64 -10.87 10.84
N ALA A 199 -2.08 -11.26 12.00
CA ALA A 199 -2.65 -10.92 13.29
C ALA A 199 -2.52 -9.42 13.64
N ILE A 200 -1.43 -8.78 13.22
CA ILE A 200 -1.11 -7.37 13.53
C ILE A 200 -1.60 -6.42 12.41
N SER A 201 -1.83 -6.94 11.22
CA SER A 201 -2.22 -6.14 10.05
C SER A 201 -3.53 -5.38 10.27
N PRO A 202 -3.53 -4.04 10.22
CA PRO A 202 -4.76 -3.26 10.37
C PRO A 202 -5.75 -3.53 9.24
N THR A 203 -5.29 -3.92 8.06
CA THR A 203 -6.14 -4.31 6.93
C THR A 203 -6.91 -5.59 7.25
N GLY A 204 -6.24 -6.62 7.76
CA GLY A 204 -6.86 -7.88 8.18
C GLY A 204 -7.79 -7.70 9.37
N ILE A 205 -7.40 -6.88 10.36
CA ILE A 205 -8.23 -6.57 11.53
C ILE A 205 -9.51 -5.85 11.10
N LEU A 206 -9.41 -4.82 10.24
CA LEU A 206 -10.58 -4.08 9.75
C LEU A 206 -11.51 -4.96 8.91
N SER A 207 -10.96 -5.79 8.02
CA SER A 207 -11.77 -6.70 7.22
C SER A 207 -12.53 -7.69 8.10
N ARG A 208 -11.89 -8.26 9.12
CA ARG A 208 -12.53 -9.16 10.09
C ARG A 208 -13.55 -8.43 10.96
N ALA A 209 -13.25 -7.20 11.38
CA ALA A 209 -14.17 -6.41 12.18
C ALA A 209 -15.47 -6.05 11.40
N LEU A 210 -15.38 -5.85 10.09
CA LEU A 210 -16.53 -5.59 9.22
C LEU A 210 -17.41 -6.84 9.04
N ILE A 211 -16.80 -8.03 9.07
CA ILE A 211 -17.51 -9.30 8.84
C ILE A 211 -18.06 -9.86 10.16
N TYR A 212 -17.21 -9.98 11.18
CA TYR A 212 -17.53 -10.66 12.45
C TYR A 212 -17.90 -9.71 13.59
N GLY A 213 -17.84 -8.39 13.35
CA GLY A 213 -18.11 -7.38 14.35
C GLY A 213 -16.84 -6.85 15.05
N PRO A 214 -16.99 -5.75 15.82
CA PRO A 214 -15.88 -5.07 16.48
C PRO A 214 -15.28 -5.92 17.61
N GLY A 215 -13.99 -6.22 17.53
CA GLY A 215 -13.22 -6.91 18.58
C GLY A 215 -12.16 -6.00 19.21
N LEU A 216 -11.52 -6.48 20.28
CA LEU A 216 -10.43 -5.76 20.98
C LEU A 216 -9.26 -5.38 20.07
N ALA A 217 -9.03 -6.13 18.98
CA ALA A 217 -8.02 -5.82 17.98
C ALA A 217 -8.26 -4.45 17.30
N LEU A 218 -9.48 -3.92 17.32
CA LEU A 218 -9.79 -2.60 16.78
C LEU A 218 -9.09 -1.47 17.57
N LEU A 219 -8.83 -1.68 18.87
CA LEU A 219 -8.07 -0.74 19.68
C LEU A 219 -6.65 -0.55 19.16
N TRP A 220 -6.04 -1.61 18.62
CA TRP A 220 -4.73 -1.52 17.96
C TRP A 220 -4.78 -0.62 16.71
N VAL A 221 -5.81 -0.77 15.89
CA VAL A 221 -6.02 0.08 14.71
C VAL A 221 -6.23 1.53 15.12
N LEU A 222 -6.99 1.78 16.17
CA LEU A 222 -7.20 3.11 16.76
C LEU A 222 -5.87 3.71 17.25
N ALA A 223 -5.07 2.94 17.98
CA ALA A 223 -3.75 3.38 18.45
C ALA A 223 -2.83 3.75 17.28
N LEU A 224 -2.84 2.97 16.20
CA LEU A 224 -2.09 3.29 14.98
C LEU A 224 -2.58 4.59 14.33
N LEU A 225 -3.88 4.80 14.24
CA LEU A 225 -4.43 6.05 13.67
C LEU A 225 -4.06 7.27 14.53
N VAL A 226 -4.14 7.16 15.85
CA VAL A 226 -3.68 8.21 16.77
C VAL A 226 -2.19 8.49 16.57
N PHE A 227 -1.37 7.45 16.46
CA PHE A 227 0.05 7.60 16.16
C PHE A 227 0.28 8.30 14.81
N GLU A 228 -0.48 7.96 13.76
CA GLU A 228 -0.38 8.61 12.45
C GLU A 228 -0.80 10.08 12.48
N ILE A 229 -1.78 10.43 13.31
CA ILE A 229 -2.24 11.83 13.47
C ILE A 229 -1.17 12.69 14.15
N PHE A 230 -0.48 12.17 15.18
CA PHE A 230 0.42 12.98 15.99
C PHE A 230 1.89 12.93 15.53
N PHE A 231 2.37 11.80 15.00
CA PHE A 231 3.79 11.60 14.72
C PHE A 231 4.16 11.68 13.24
N SER A 232 3.52 10.89 12.39
CA SER A 232 3.94 10.80 10.99
C SER A 232 2.79 10.36 10.09
N ARG A 233 2.59 11.07 9.01
CA ARG A 233 1.54 10.78 8.03
C ARG A 233 1.70 9.40 7.41
N ARG A 234 0.64 8.58 7.47
CA ARG A 234 0.59 7.23 6.89
C ARG A 234 1.77 6.37 7.33
N ALA A 235 2.13 6.43 8.63
CA ALA A 235 3.31 5.77 9.16
C ALA A 235 3.30 4.26 8.88
N TRP A 236 2.19 3.58 9.11
CA TRP A 236 2.06 2.16 8.82
C TRP A 236 2.31 1.84 7.35
N CYS A 237 1.63 2.53 6.44
CA CYS A 237 1.74 2.27 4.99
C CYS A 237 3.13 2.59 4.44
N ARG A 238 3.83 3.57 5.02
CA ARG A 238 5.15 4.03 4.54
C ARG A 238 6.31 3.22 5.10
N TYR A 239 6.23 2.79 6.37
CA TYR A 239 7.38 2.28 7.11
C TYR A 239 7.21 0.86 7.66
N ALA A 240 5.99 0.37 7.85
CA ALA A 240 5.75 -0.93 8.47
C ALA A 240 5.06 -1.96 7.55
N CYS A 241 4.20 -1.54 6.63
CA CYS A 241 3.38 -2.45 5.85
C CYS A 241 4.18 -3.23 4.79
N PRO A 242 4.33 -4.57 4.92
CA PRO A 242 5.03 -5.41 3.96
C PRO A 242 4.23 -5.61 2.66
N ILE A 243 2.89 -5.54 2.71
CA ILE A 243 2.03 -5.64 1.52
C ILE A 243 2.41 -4.57 0.49
N GLY A 244 2.67 -3.33 0.96
CA GLY A 244 3.11 -2.25 0.09
C GLY A 244 4.49 -2.48 -0.56
N LEU A 245 5.33 -3.34 0.03
CA LEU A 245 6.60 -3.75 -0.55
C LEU A 245 6.38 -4.78 -1.66
N THR A 246 5.65 -5.87 -1.38
CA THR A 246 5.37 -6.94 -2.34
C THR A 246 4.66 -6.42 -3.58
N TYR A 247 3.60 -5.64 -3.42
CA TYR A 247 2.91 -5.00 -4.55
C TYR A 247 3.75 -3.90 -5.22
N GLY A 248 4.71 -3.32 -4.53
CA GLY A 248 5.70 -2.45 -5.12
C GLY A 248 6.57 -3.17 -6.16
N VAL A 249 6.99 -4.41 -5.85
CA VAL A 249 7.76 -5.28 -6.77
C VAL A 249 6.89 -5.66 -7.97
N VAL A 250 5.65 -6.10 -7.72
CA VAL A 250 4.71 -6.44 -8.80
C VAL A 250 4.49 -5.25 -9.75
N GLY A 251 4.39 -4.04 -9.20
CA GLY A 251 4.26 -2.81 -9.98
C GLY A 251 5.43 -2.49 -10.91
N ILE A 252 6.61 -3.09 -10.70
CA ILE A 252 7.76 -2.93 -11.62
C ILE A 252 7.47 -3.60 -12.96
N ILE A 253 6.81 -4.75 -12.92
CA ILE A 253 6.50 -5.59 -14.08
C ILE A 253 5.24 -5.08 -14.80
N SER A 254 4.43 -4.27 -14.13
CA SER A 254 3.16 -3.78 -14.66
C SER A 254 3.30 -2.96 -15.96
N PRO A 255 2.45 -3.24 -16.96
CA PRO A 255 2.38 -2.46 -18.20
C PRO A 255 1.75 -1.08 -17.99
N VAL A 256 0.87 -0.95 -16.99
CA VAL A 256 0.18 0.30 -16.67
C VAL A 256 1.11 1.24 -15.92
N ARG A 257 1.46 2.35 -16.54
CA ARG A 257 2.34 3.38 -15.96
C ARG A 257 1.73 4.75 -16.11
N ILE A 258 1.74 5.51 -15.03
CA ILE A 258 1.38 6.92 -15.05
C ILE A 258 2.63 7.70 -15.47
N LYS A 259 2.52 8.42 -16.58
CA LYS A 259 3.55 9.39 -17.00
C LYS A 259 3.14 10.76 -16.44
N TYR A 260 4.06 11.41 -15.75
CA TYR A 260 3.89 12.77 -15.24
C TYR A 260 4.49 13.76 -16.23
#